data_fcaa5d71c391a38c7e198d0e1dc44c07
#
_entry.id   fcaa5d71c391a38c7e198d0e1dc44c07
#
_cell.length_a   1.000
_cell.length_b   1.000
_cell.length_c   1.000
_cell.angle_alpha   90.00
_cell.angle_beta   90.00
_cell.angle_gamma   90.00
#
_symmetry.space_group_name_H-M   'P 1'
#
loop_
_entity.id
_entity.type
_entity.pdbx_description
1 polymer ?
#
loop_
_entity_poly.entity_id
_entity_poly.type
_entity_poly.pdbx_seq_one_letter_code
_entity_poly.pdbx_strand_id
1 'polypeptide(L)'
;KGGDGQLQYHADGAIKASWPAYLPERAHTAEGAWYCNTGSFIIDRFIDGKPSFSAACCEYVICLVLDDVGTDKAPKASPVPPTWVMETSPGSYQWGYAFSDNQPTKGEFSSAIKAIAKAGYTDPGATNAVRNFRLPGSVNLKPGRNNFAATLVEFHPDRLFTLPQICDALGVTPSEADSAGPSPIKIVDTGDDDVFAWLAGQGLVLSRPNQEGWA
;
A
#
# COMPACT_ATOMS: atom_id res chain seq x y z
N LYS A 1 -16.13 -3.38 11.97
CA LYS A 1 -17.14 -4.43 11.81
C LYS A 1 -18.37 -4.02 12.59
N GLY A 2 -19.57 -4.03 11.97
CA GLY A 2 -20.82 -4.09 12.71
C GLY A 2 -20.86 -5.39 13.54
N GLY A 3 -21.70 -5.46 14.57
CA GLY A 3 -21.81 -6.64 15.45
C GLY A 3 -22.18 -7.94 14.74
N ASP A 4 -22.56 -7.87 13.46
CA ASP A 4 -22.89 -8.99 12.55
C ASP A 4 -21.69 -9.46 11.69
N GLY A 5 -20.53 -8.87 11.85
CA GLY A 5 -19.33 -9.18 11.06
C GLY A 5 -19.32 -8.59 9.65
N GLN A 6 -20.36 -7.88 9.25
CA GLN A 6 -20.43 -7.26 7.92
C GLN A 6 -19.61 -5.96 7.85
N LEU A 7 -19.11 -5.65 6.65
CA LEU A 7 -18.42 -4.39 6.37
C LEU A 7 -19.45 -3.26 6.39
N GLN A 8 -19.13 -2.21 7.14
CA GLN A 8 -19.91 -0.97 7.12
C GLN A 8 -19.28 0.03 6.17
N TYR A 9 -20.11 0.72 5.41
CA TYR A 9 -19.69 1.75 4.46
C TYR A 9 -20.17 3.14 4.91
N HIS A 10 -19.38 4.14 4.61
CA HIS A 10 -19.82 5.54 4.61
C HIS A 10 -20.77 5.79 3.43
N ALA A 11 -21.50 6.91 3.44
CA ALA A 11 -22.44 7.26 2.37
C ALA A 11 -21.77 7.44 0.99
N ASP A 12 -20.47 7.74 0.96
CA ASP A 12 -19.61 7.84 -0.22
C ASP A 12 -19.08 6.48 -0.70
N GLY A 13 -19.47 5.38 -0.05
CA GLY A 13 -18.98 4.03 -0.35
C GLY A 13 -17.64 3.66 0.28
N ALA A 14 -17.01 4.54 1.05
CA ALA A 14 -15.80 4.23 1.78
C ALA A 14 -16.08 3.27 2.96
N ILE A 15 -15.12 2.40 3.28
CA ILE A 15 -15.28 1.41 4.34
C ILE A 15 -15.07 2.06 5.71
N LYS A 16 -16.04 1.88 6.62
CA LYS A 16 -15.99 2.44 7.98
C LYS A 16 -15.07 1.71 8.95
N ALA A 17 -14.69 0.48 8.64
CA ALA A 17 -13.92 -0.36 9.57
C ALA A 17 -12.47 -0.52 9.11
N SER A 18 -11.54 -0.49 10.06
CA SER A 18 -10.19 -0.97 9.82
C SER A 18 -10.19 -2.48 9.54
N TRP A 19 -9.38 -2.90 8.60
CA TRP A 19 -9.24 -4.31 8.22
C TRP A 19 -8.39 -5.02 9.26
N PRO A 20 -8.83 -6.17 9.79
CA PRO A 20 -7.91 -7.01 10.55
C PRO A 20 -6.85 -7.56 9.57
N ALA A 21 -5.58 -7.51 9.97
CA ALA A 21 -4.56 -8.29 9.29
C ALA A 21 -4.76 -9.76 9.61
N TYR A 22 -4.80 -10.59 8.59
CA TYR A 22 -4.85 -12.04 8.73
C TYR A 22 -3.51 -12.63 8.30
N LEU A 23 -3.12 -13.68 8.99
CA LEU A 23 -2.02 -14.52 8.55
C LEU A 23 -2.40 -15.23 7.24
N PRO A 24 -1.41 -15.56 6.38
CA PRO A 24 -1.67 -16.21 5.09
C PRO A 24 -2.52 -17.47 5.17
N GLU A 25 -2.42 -18.22 6.26
CA GLU A 25 -3.17 -19.48 6.50
C GLU A 25 -4.68 -19.26 6.65
N ARG A 26 -5.10 -18.03 6.91
CA ARG A 26 -6.52 -17.66 7.05
C ARG A 26 -7.08 -16.95 5.82
N ALA A 27 -6.24 -16.65 4.85
CA ALA A 27 -6.69 -16.09 3.58
C ALA A 27 -7.40 -17.18 2.77
N HIS A 28 -8.50 -16.85 2.12
CA HIS A 28 -9.23 -17.70 1.17
C HIS A 28 -10.18 -18.78 1.71
N THR A 29 -10.55 -18.77 2.99
CA THR A 29 -11.48 -19.78 3.53
C THR A 29 -12.96 -19.45 3.39
N ALA A 30 -13.32 -18.26 2.87
CA ALA A 30 -14.70 -17.82 2.78
C ALA A 30 -14.96 -16.98 1.53
N GLU A 31 -16.17 -17.06 1.02
CA GLU A 31 -16.71 -16.11 0.05
C GLU A 31 -16.69 -14.70 0.65
N GLY A 32 -15.86 -13.82 0.10
CA GLY A 32 -15.70 -12.48 0.67
C GLY A 32 -14.80 -11.56 -0.13
N ALA A 33 -14.72 -10.30 0.30
CA ALA A 33 -13.82 -9.31 -0.24
C ALA A 33 -12.45 -9.42 0.46
N TRP A 34 -11.48 -10.05 -0.18
CA TRP A 34 -10.12 -10.22 0.32
C TRP A 34 -9.15 -9.25 -0.35
N TYR A 35 -8.20 -8.77 0.43
CA TYR A 35 -7.24 -7.77 -0.03
C TYR A 35 -5.86 -8.05 0.56
N CYS A 36 -4.81 -7.65 -0.18
CA CYS A 36 -3.45 -7.53 0.33
C CYS A 36 -3.04 -6.05 0.36
N ASN A 37 -2.15 -5.73 1.29
CA ASN A 37 -1.46 -4.45 1.33
C ASN A 37 -0.08 -4.60 0.69
N THR A 38 0.38 -3.56 0.00
CA THR A 38 1.67 -3.55 -0.70
C THR A 38 2.79 -2.92 0.13
N GLY A 39 2.49 -2.40 1.33
CA GLY A 39 3.47 -1.80 2.23
C GLY A 39 4.14 -2.84 3.14
N SER A 40 5.42 -2.62 3.42
CA SER A 40 6.15 -3.24 4.52
C SER A 40 6.08 -2.32 5.73
N PHE A 41 5.71 -2.85 6.90
CA PHE A 41 5.39 -2.06 8.08
C PHE A 41 6.33 -2.36 9.24
N ILE A 42 6.67 -1.32 10.00
CA ILE A 42 7.32 -1.46 11.30
C ILE A 42 6.27 -1.97 12.30
N ILE A 43 6.45 -3.21 12.76
CA ILE A 43 5.44 -3.93 13.58
C ILE A 43 5.42 -3.50 15.05
N ASP A 44 6.35 -2.74 15.53
CA ASP A 44 6.48 -2.28 16.92
C ASP A 44 5.61 -1.06 17.25
N ARG A 45 4.90 -0.49 16.26
CA ARG A 45 3.93 0.57 16.48
C ARG A 45 2.54 0.01 16.70
N PHE A 46 2.09 0.13 17.95
CA PHE A 46 0.77 -0.29 18.36
C PHE A 46 -0.15 0.94 18.52
N ILE A 47 -1.39 0.82 18.04
CA ILE A 47 -2.49 1.72 18.37
C ILE A 47 -3.51 0.85 19.10
N ASP A 48 -3.85 1.21 20.33
CA ASP A 48 -4.74 0.44 21.22
C ASP A 48 -4.30 -1.05 21.36
N GLY A 49 -2.99 -1.28 21.50
CA GLY A 49 -2.44 -2.63 21.66
C GLY A 49 -2.49 -3.50 20.40
N LYS A 50 -2.73 -2.92 19.22
CA LYS A 50 -2.76 -3.64 17.93
C LYS A 50 -1.74 -3.05 16.96
N PRO A 51 -1.08 -3.89 16.12
CA PRO A 51 -0.18 -3.40 15.08
C PRO A 51 -0.91 -2.40 14.16
N SER A 52 -0.27 -1.29 13.85
CA SER A 52 -0.81 -0.29 12.93
C SER A 52 -0.25 -0.48 11.53
N PHE A 53 -1.15 -0.66 10.56
CA PHE A 53 -0.82 -0.74 9.13
C PHE A 53 -1.14 0.58 8.42
N SER A 54 -0.90 1.70 9.10
CA SER A 54 -1.08 3.04 8.55
C SER A 54 0.13 3.49 7.73
N ALA A 55 -0.05 4.53 6.92
CA ALA A 55 1.03 5.13 6.15
C ALA A 55 2.20 5.63 7.03
N ALA A 56 1.93 5.99 8.30
CA ALA A 56 2.97 6.40 9.24
C ALA A 56 3.90 5.26 9.65
N CYS A 57 3.44 4.01 9.55
CA CYS A 57 4.20 2.80 9.91
C CYS A 57 4.75 2.08 8.68
N CYS A 58 4.43 2.54 7.47
CA CYS A 58 4.96 1.98 6.22
C CYS A 58 6.38 2.50 5.99
N GLU A 59 7.31 1.60 5.81
CA GLU A 59 8.72 1.92 5.54
C GLU A 59 9.06 1.75 4.06
N TYR A 60 8.76 0.59 3.51
CA TYR A 60 9.00 0.24 2.12
C TYR A 60 7.73 -0.24 1.43
N VAL A 61 7.77 -0.29 0.10
CA VAL A 61 6.69 -0.84 -0.72
C VAL A 61 7.24 -2.02 -1.52
N ILE A 62 6.55 -3.16 -1.46
CA ILE A 62 7.03 -4.43 -2.06
C ILE A 62 6.60 -4.61 -3.51
N CYS A 63 5.56 -3.93 -3.96
CA CYS A 63 5.14 -3.91 -5.37
C CYS A 63 4.39 -2.63 -5.72
N LEU A 64 4.47 -2.23 -6.99
CA LEU A 64 3.63 -1.18 -7.56
C LEU A 64 2.41 -1.84 -8.20
N VAL A 65 1.23 -1.27 -7.97
CA VAL A 65 0.00 -1.71 -8.62
C VAL A 65 -0.66 -0.54 -9.34
N LEU A 66 -0.83 -0.66 -10.64
CA LEU A 66 -1.67 0.23 -11.44
C LEU A 66 -3.12 -0.24 -11.30
N ASP A 67 -3.99 0.62 -10.78
CA ASP A 67 -5.40 0.31 -10.49
C ASP A 67 -6.32 0.87 -11.55
N ASP A 68 -7.47 0.22 -11.75
CA ASP A 68 -8.50 0.59 -12.73
C ASP A 68 -8.00 0.67 -14.19
N VAL A 69 -6.92 -0.03 -14.55
CA VAL A 69 -6.40 -0.07 -15.93
C VAL A 69 -7.47 -0.57 -16.90
N GLY A 70 -7.63 0.13 -18.03
CA GLY A 70 -8.66 -0.15 -19.03
C GLY A 70 -9.98 0.62 -18.81
N THR A 71 -10.03 1.50 -17.82
CA THR A 71 -11.18 2.38 -17.54
C THR A 71 -10.85 3.84 -17.83
N ASP A 72 -11.87 4.72 -17.75
CA ASP A 72 -11.68 6.18 -17.91
C ASP A 72 -10.74 6.79 -16.86
N LYS A 73 -10.53 6.12 -15.72
CA LYS A 73 -9.62 6.57 -14.67
C LYS A 73 -8.15 6.27 -14.96
N ALA A 74 -7.90 5.18 -15.68
CA ALA A 74 -6.56 4.73 -16.10
C ALA A 74 -6.62 4.30 -17.58
N PRO A 75 -6.73 5.28 -18.51
CA PRO A 75 -6.97 4.98 -19.92
C PRO A 75 -5.74 4.45 -20.66
N LYS A 76 -4.54 4.56 -20.06
CA LYS A 76 -3.31 4.11 -20.69
C LYS A 76 -2.90 2.73 -20.17
N ALA A 77 -2.66 1.81 -21.10
CA ALA A 77 -1.96 0.57 -20.80
C ALA A 77 -0.46 0.83 -20.65
N SER A 78 0.18 0.19 -19.69
CA SER A 78 1.64 0.25 -19.54
C SER A 78 2.32 -0.47 -20.71
N PRO A 79 3.41 0.09 -21.28
CA PRO A 79 4.24 -0.60 -22.26
C PRO A 79 5.09 -1.72 -21.62
N VAL A 80 5.18 -1.76 -20.31
CA VAL A 80 5.95 -2.77 -19.57
C VAL A 80 5.03 -3.92 -19.19
N PRO A 81 5.32 -5.17 -19.60
CA PRO A 81 4.57 -6.33 -19.18
C PRO A 81 4.66 -6.51 -17.65
N PRO A 82 3.53 -6.60 -16.92
CA PRO A 82 3.54 -6.69 -15.45
C PRO A 82 3.98 -8.06 -14.94
N THR A 83 4.25 -8.15 -13.63
CA THR A 83 4.42 -9.42 -12.93
C THR A 83 3.10 -10.19 -12.89
N TRP A 84 1.99 -9.49 -12.71
CA TRP A 84 0.65 -10.07 -12.70
C TRP A 84 -0.42 -9.11 -13.23
N VAL A 85 -1.47 -9.69 -13.78
CA VAL A 85 -2.68 -8.98 -14.20
C VAL A 85 -3.87 -9.64 -13.52
N MET A 86 -4.72 -8.83 -12.91
CA MET A 86 -5.95 -9.28 -12.28
C MET A 86 -7.14 -8.45 -12.75
N GLU A 87 -8.19 -9.09 -13.21
CA GLU A 87 -9.47 -8.44 -13.48
C GLU A 87 -10.28 -8.35 -12.18
N THR A 88 -10.62 -7.13 -11.75
CA THR A 88 -11.32 -6.86 -10.47
C THR A 88 -12.78 -6.50 -10.63
N SER A 89 -13.17 -6.18 -11.84
CA SER A 89 -14.55 -6.05 -12.35
C SER A 89 -14.50 -6.07 -13.88
N PRO A 90 -15.59 -6.34 -14.59
CA PRO A 90 -15.56 -6.43 -16.05
C PRO A 90 -14.86 -5.25 -16.70
N GLY A 91 -13.75 -5.52 -17.41
CA GLY A 91 -12.94 -4.51 -18.10
C GLY A 91 -12.09 -3.59 -17.22
N SER A 92 -12.01 -3.84 -15.91
CA SER A 92 -11.16 -3.08 -14.98
C SER A 92 -10.10 -4.00 -14.40
N TYR A 93 -8.83 -3.62 -14.58
CA TYR A 93 -7.69 -4.45 -14.23
C TYR A 93 -6.79 -3.80 -13.18
N GLN A 94 -6.13 -4.65 -12.41
CA GLN A 94 -4.95 -4.33 -11.61
C GLN A 94 -3.73 -4.95 -12.26
N TRP A 95 -2.73 -4.13 -12.58
CA TRP A 95 -1.45 -4.56 -13.11
C TRP A 95 -0.38 -4.40 -12.05
N GLY A 96 0.19 -5.50 -11.58
CA GLY A 96 1.16 -5.51 -10.50
C GLY A 96 2.60 -5.71 -11.00
N TYR A 97 3.51 -4.97 -10.40
CA TYR A 97 4.95 -4.99 -10.66
C TYR A 97 5.66 -5.28 -9.35
N ALA A 98 6.08 -6.52 -9.14
CA ALA A 98 6.85 -6.89 -7.97
C ALA A 98 8.25 -6.27 -8.03
N PHE A 99 8.70 -5.72 -6.90
CA PHE A 99 10.04 -5.18 -6.81
C PHE A 99 11.06 -6.29 -6.51
N SER A 100 12.26 -6.14 -7.08
CA SER A 100 13.45 -6.89 -6.68
C SER A 100 13.91 -6.46 -5.27
N ASP A 101 15.07 -6.91 -4.83
CA ASP A 101 15.60 -6.63 -3.49
C ASP A 101 15.74 -5.14 -3.14
N ASN A 102 15.80 -4.25 -4.14
CA ASN A 102 15.82 -2.79 -3.95
C ASN A 102 14.39 -2.23 -3.89
N GLN A 103 13.71 -2.47 -2.80
CA GLN A 103 12.37 -1.95 -2.56
C GLN A 103 12.43 -0.43 -2.31
N PRO A 104 11.54 0.36 -2.98
CA PRO A 104 11.50 1.79 -2.75
C PRO A 104 10.98 2.12 -1.36
N THR A 105 11.53 3.18 -0.77
CA THR A 105 10.96 3.80 0.41
C THR A 105 9.55 4.31 0.12
N LYS A 106 8.75 4.51 1.17
CA LYS A 106 7.42 5.13 1.04
C LYS A 106 7.47 6.49 0.31
N GLY A 107 8.52 7.30 0.56
CA GLY A 107 8.68 8.62 -0.07
C GLY A 107 8.89 8.51 -1.57
N GLU A 108 9.85 7.70 -2.01
CA GLU A 108 10.14 7.45 -3.42
C GLU A 108 8.93 6.89 -4.15
N PHE A 109 8.26 5.91 -3.55
CA PHE A 109 7.04 5.35 -4.11
C PHE A 109 5.92 6.38 -4.26
N SER A 110 5.69 7.21 -3.22
CA SER A 110 4.61 8.21 -3.23
C SER A 110 4.83 9.27 -4.31
N SER A 111 6.08 9.66 -4.56
CA SER A 111 6.43 10.56 -5.64
C SER A 111 6.17 9.93 -7.01
N ALA A 112 6.65 8.70 -7.20
CA ALA A 112 6.51 7.98 -8.47
C ALA A 112 5.05 7.68 -8.80
N ILE A 113 4.25 7.15 -7.86
CA ILE A 113 2.86 6.78 -8.13
C ILE A 113 1.99 7.99 -8.46
N LYS A 114 2.27 9.18 -7.90
CA LYS A 114 1.61 10.43 -8.27
C LYS A 114 1.92 10.84 -9.70
N ALA A 115 3.20 10.74 -10.11
CA ALA A 115 3.61 11.04 -11.49
C ALA A 115 2.97 10.05 -12.48
N ILE A 116 2.94 8.77 -12.15
CA ILE A 116 2.30 7.71 -12.93
C ILE A 116 0.78 7.96 -13.08
N ALA A 117 0.11 8.34 -12.00
CA ALA A 117 -1.32 8.68 -12.03
C ALA A 117 -1.58 9.93 -12.88
N LYS A 118 -0.77 10.99 -12.73
CA LYS A 118 -0.86 12.20 -13.55
C LYS A 118 -0.67 11.90 -15.04
N ALA A 119 0.14 10.90 -15.36
CA ALA A 119 0.35 10.44 -16.74
C ALA A 119 -0.80 9.58 -17.28
N GLY A 120 -1.75 9.13 -16.44
CA GLY A 120 -2.95 8.37 -16.83
C GLY A 120 -2.79 6.86 -16.86
N TYR A 121 -1.80 6.31 -16.15
CA TYR A 121 -1.56 4.85 -16.09
C TYR A 121 -2.25 4.16 -14.91
N THR A 122 -2.73 4.89 -13.92
CA THR A 122 -3.46 4.34 -12.74
C THR A 122 -4.53 5.32 -12.26
N ASP A 123 -5.52 4.82 -11.53
CA ASP A 123 -6.54 5.66 -10.87
C ASP A 123 -5.84 6.72 -9.98
N PRO A 124 -6.12 8.02 -10.17
CA PRO A 124 -5.60 9.09 -9.31
C PRO A 124 -5.92 8.91 -7.82
N GLY A 125 -7.00 8.19 -7.48
CA GLY A 125 -7.33 7.80 -6.12
C GLY A 125 -6.46 6.68 -5.55
N ALA A 126 -5.61 6.03 -6.37
CA ALA A 126 -4.77 4.89 -5.99
C ALA A 126 -3.32 5.25 -5.69
N THR A 127 -3.03 6.49 -5.28
CA THR A 127 -1.67 7.02 -5.10
C THR A 127 -1.10 6.88 -3.69
N ASN A 128 -1.70 6.07 -2.84
CA ASN A 128 -1.22 5.84 -1.47
C ASN A 128 -0.37 4.56 -1.39
N ALA A 129 0.80 4.65 -0.74
CA ALA A 129 1.73 3.53 -0.53
C ALA A 129 1.13 2.37 0.30
N VAL A 130 0.12 2.63 1.11
CA VAL A 130 -0.55 1.63 1.97
C VAL A 130 -1.92 1.23 1.43
N ARG A 131 -2.07 1.19 0.13
CA ARG A 131 -3.34 0.81 -0.49
C ARG A 131 -3.55 -0.71 -0.45
N ASN A 132 -4.81 -1.07 -0.26
CA ASN A 132 -5.23 -2.47 -0.31
C ASN A 132 -5.73 -2.81 -1.72
N PHE A 133 -5.20 -3.90 -2.27
CA PHE A 133 -5.56 -4.45 -3.57
C PHE A 133 -6.24 -5.80 -3.41
N ARG A 134 -7.13 -6.14 -4.34
CA ARG A 134 -7.87 -7.40 -4.26
C ARG A 134 -6.95 -8.59 -4.46
N LEU A 135 -7.25 -9.67 -3.75
CA LEU A 135 -6.64 -10.97 -4.01
C LEU A 135 -7.44 -11.75 -5.06
N PRO A 136 -6.80 -12.70 -5.78
CA PRO A 136 -7.52 -13.63 -6.65
C PRO A 136 -8.64 -14.36 -5.90
N GLY A 137 -9.80 -14.52 -6.53
CA GLY A 137 -10.99 -15.10 -5.90
C GLY A 137 -11.77 -14.17 -4.97
N SER A 138 -11.25 -12.97 -4.69
CA SER A 138 -11.95 -11.96 -3.88
C SER A 138 -13.20 -11.46 -4.59
N VAL A 139 -14.32 -11.48 -3.89
CA VAL A 139 -15.60 -11.01 -4.44
C VAL A 139 -15.70 -9.48 -4.34
N ASN A 140 -16.09 -8.85 -5.44
CA ASN A 140 -16.34 -7.41 -5.48
C ASN A 140 -17.75 -7.07 -5.00
N LEU A 141 -17.88 -6.83 -3.71
CA LEU A 141 -19.15 -6.54 -3.04
C LEU A 141 -19.64 -5.09 -3.21
N LYS A 142 -18.96 -4.25 -4.02
CA LYS A 142 -19.41 -2.89 -4.28
C LYS A 142 -20.75 -2.91 -5.03
N PRO A 143 -21.70 -2.00 -4.73
CA PRO A 143 -22.92 -1.89 -5.49
C PRO A 143 -22.67 -1.79 -7.00
N GLY A 144 -23.47 -2.48 -7.80
CA GLY A 144 -23.36 -2.49 -9.27
C GLY A 144 -22.24 -3.36 -9.83
N ARG A 145 -21.49 -4.11 -9.00
CA ARG A 145 -20.43 -5.03 -9.45
C ARG A 145 -20.86 -6.50 -9.50
N ASN A 146 -22.12 -6.81 -9.20
CA ASN A 146 -22.74 -8.15 -9.32
C ASN A 146 -21.92 -9.26 -8.68
N ASN A 147 -21.29 -8.97 -7.55
CA ASN A 147 -20.41 -9.92 -6.84
C ASN A 147 -19.32 -10.51 -7.75
N PHE A 148 -18.75 -9.71 -8.63
CA PHE A 148 -17.70 -10.15 -9.54
C PHE A 148 -16.52 -10.74 -8.77
N ALA A 149 -16.14 -11.97 -9.07
CA ALA A 149 -14.97 -12.62 -8.48
C ALA A 149 -13.70 -12.15 -9.21
N ALA A 150 -12.79 -11.54 -8.49
CA ALA A 150 -11.51 -11.09 -9.05
C ALA A 150 -10.71 -12.29 -9.59
N THR A 151 -10.30 -12.22 -10.84
CA THR A 151 -9.66 -13.31 -11.56
C THR A 151 -8.23 -12.94 -11.91
N LEU A 152 -7.27 -13.82 -11.55
CA LEU A 152 -5.89 -13.70 -11.99
C LEU A 152 -5.83 -14.08 -13.49
N VAL A 153 -5.48 -13.11 -14.34
CA VAL A 153 -5.44 -13.28 -15.81
C VAL A 153 -4.05 -13.71 -16.26
N GLU A 154 -3.01 -13.09 -15.69
CA GLU A 154 -1.61 -13.40 -15.97
C GLU A 154 -0.79 -13.43 -14.70
N PHE A 155 0.24 -14.29 -14.66
CA PHE A 155 1.19 -14.35 -13.55
C PHE A 155 2.58 -14.80 -14.04
N HIS A 156 3.58 -13.95 -13.83
CA HIS A 156 4.96 -14.14 -14.24
C HIS A 156 5.90 -13.81 -13.07
N PRO A 157 6.10 -14.74 -12.13
CA PRO A 157 6.84 -14.49 -10.89
C PRO A 157 8.30 -14.07 -11.09
N ASP A 158 8.89 -14.42 -12.24
CA ASP A 158 10.28 -14.09 -12.56
C ASP A 158 10.46 -12.65 -13.08
N ARG A 159 9.35 -11.94 -13.37
CA ARG A 159 9.39 -10.54 -13.78
C ARG A 159 9.46 -9.65 -12.54
N LEU A 160 10.66 -9.25 -12.20
CA LEU A 160 10.96 -8.34 -11.11
C LEU A 160 11.48 -7.01 -11.65
N PHE A 161 11.18 -5.92 -10.95
CA PHE A 161 11.46 -4.57 -11.39
C PHE A 161 12.12 -3.75 -10.29
N THR A 162 12.74 -2.64 -10.69
CA THR A 162 13.00 -1.52 -9.78
C THR A 162 12.05 -0.37 -10.10
N LEU A 163 11.78 0.48 -9.14
CA LEU A 163 10.90 1.64 -9.36
C LEU A 163 11.41 2.56 -10.49
N PRO A 164 12.72 2.89 -10.57
CA PRO A 164 13.25 3.66 -11.71
C PRO A 164 13.00 3.01 -13.07
N GLN A 165 13.20 1.68 -13.21
CA GLN A 165 12.92 0.99 -14.48
C GLN A 165 11.47 1.18 -14.95
N ILE A 166 10.51 1.11 -14.01
CA ILE A 166 9.10 1.33 -14.34
C ILE A 166 8.87 2.79 -14.75
N CYS A 167 9.39 3.75 -13.97
CA CYS A 167 9.25 5.17 -14.28
C CYS A 167 9.83 5.54 -15.64
N ASP A 168 11.03 5.07 -15.97
CA ASP A 168 11.70 5.29 -17.25
C ASP A 168 10.87 4.72 -18.41
N ALA A 169 10.40 3.51 -18.29
CA ALA A 169 9.60 2.86 -19.32
C ALA A 169 8.22 3.51 -19.53
N LEU A 170 7.62 4.07 -18.47
CA LEU A 170 6.39 4.87 -18.55
C LEU A 170 6.62 6.32 -19.01
N GLY A 171 7.87 6.75 -19.13
CA GLY A 171 8.24 8.12 -19.47
C GLY A 171 7.81 9.16 -18.41
N VAL A 172 7.86 8.77 -17.13
CA VAL A 172 7.46 9.63 -16.01
C VAL A 172 8.67 9.99 -15.14
N THR A 173 8.72 11.23 -14.68
CA THR A 173 9.74 11.70 -13.76
C THR A 173 9.10 12.02 -12.42
N PRO A 174 9.43 11.26 -11.35
CA PRO A 174 9.00 11.57 -9.99
C PRO A 174 9.50 12.95 -9.55
N SER A 175 8.70 13.66 -8.73
CA SER A 175 9.12 14.96 -8.19
C SER A 175 10.06 14.76 -7.00
N GLU A 176 11.20 15.45 -6.99
CA GLU A 176 12.15 15.41 -5.86
C GLU A 176 11.52 15.92 -4.55
N ALA A 177 10.58 16.86 -4.63
CA ALA A 177 9.94 17.45 -3.46
C ALA A 177 9.13 16.44 -2.62
N ASP A 178 8.64 15.38 -3.27
CA ASP A 178 7.87 14.31 -2.59
C ASP A 178 8.76 13.14 -2.09
N SER A 179 10.00 13.06 -2.57
CA SER A 179 10.97 12.03 -2.18
C SER A 179 11.71 12.37 -0.87
N ALA A 180 11.51 13.56 -0.32
CA ALA A 180 11.98 13.88 1.02
C ALA A 180 11.51 12.80 1.99
N GLY A 181 12.45 12.12 2.61
CA GLY A 181 12.23 11.00 3.53
C GLY A 181 11.21 11.34 4.61
N PRO A 182 10.81 10.37 5.42
CA PRO A 182 9.81 10.60 6.44
C PRO A 182 10.19 11.85 7.21
N SER A 183 9.24 12.81 7.30
CA SER A 183 9.42 13.95 8.20
C SER A 183 9.89 13.39 9.54
N PRO A 184 10.95 13.93 10.14
CA PRO A 184 11.43 13.43 11.40
C PRO A 184 10.25 13.30 12.34
N ILE A 185 10.05 12.09 12.88
CA ILE A 185 8.96 11.83 13.82
C ILE A 185 9.20 12.80 14.96
N LYS A 186 8.31 13.78 15.11
CA LYS A 186 8.27 14.55 16.36
C LYS A 186 7.88 13.55 17.43
N ILE A 187 8.85 12.98 18.09
CA ILE A 187 8.64 12.28 19.35
C ILE A 187 8.19 13.40 20.31
N VAL A 188 6.90 13.49 20.51
CA VAL A 188 6.38 14.30 21.61
C VAL A 188 6.86 13.57 22.86
N ASP A 189 7.77 14.18 23.60
CA ASP A 189 8.18 13.69 24.90
C ASP A 189 6.93 13.67 25.78
N THR A 190 6.36 12.49 25.95
CA THR A 190 5.18 12.28 26.80
C THR A 190 5.57 12.20 28.27
N GLY A 191 6.84 12.40 28.59
CA GLY A 191 7.37 12.26 29.95
C GLY A 191 7.46 10.81 30.43
N ASP A 192 7.24 9.85 29.55
CA ASP A 192 7.31 8.43 29.87
C ASP A 192 8.75 7.94 29.62
N ASP A 193 9.57 8.02 30.65
CA ASP A 193 11.00 7.61 30.62
C ASP A 193 11.19 6.11 30.30
N ASP A 194 10.14 5.30 30.42
CA ASP A 194 10.20 3.84 30.24
C ASP A 194 10.48 3.43 28.79
N VAL A 195 9.96 4.15 27.79
CA VAL A 195 10.18 3.80 26.38
C VAL A 195 11.63 4.01 25.95
N PHE A 196 12.24 5.11 26.38
CA PHE A 196 13.65 5.37 26.10
C PHE A 196 14.59 4.41 26.85
N ALA A 197 14.26 4.07 28.09
CA ALA A 197 14.99 3.10 28.87
C ALA A 197 14.92 1.70 28.24
N TRP A 198 13.76 1.31 27.73
CA TRP A 198 13.57 0.05 27.04
C TRP A 198 14.36 0.00 25.71
N LEU A 199 14.26 1.05 24.88
CA LEU A 199 14.99 1.14 23.61
C LEU A 199 16.52 1.16 23.83
N ALA A 200 16.99 1.87 24.84
CA ALA A 200 18.41 1.87 25.21
C ALA A 200 18.88 0.50 25.67
N GLY A 201 18.05 -0.24 26.42
CA GLY A 201 18.30 -1.62 26.81
C GLY A 201 18.39 -2.60 25.64
N GLN A 202 17.74 -2.27 24.50
CA GLN A 202 17.84 -3.04 23.24
C GLN A 202 18.98 -2.55 22.33
N GLY A 203 19.78 -1.56 22.75
CA GLY A 203 20.85 -0.98 21.92
C GLY A 203 20.34 -0.15 20.71
N LEU A 204 19.07 0.23 20.72
CA LEU A 204 18.41 0.87 19.57
C LEU A 204 18.38 2.41 19.66
N VAL A 205 18.72 3.00 20.79
CA VAL A 205 18.79 4.46 20.99
C VAL A 205 20.11 4.85 21.61
N LEU A 206 20.84 5.72 20.93
CA LEU A 206 22.16 6.20 21.37
C LEU A 206 22.11 7.56 22.09
N SER A 207 21.05 8.36 21.87
CA SER A 207 20.91 9.67 22.53
C SER A 207 19.45 10.15 22.54
N ARG A 208 19.10 10.98 23.50
CA ARG A 208 17.80 11.72 23.49
C ARG A 208 17.88 12.90 22.51
N PRO A 209 16.78 13.24 21.82
CA PRO A 209 16.73 14.46 21.03
C PRO A 209 16.92 15.67 21.96
N ASN A 210 17.76 16.62 21.58
CA ASN A 210 17.89 17.90 22.26
C ASN A 210 16.69 18.82 21.85
N GLN A 211 16.61 20.02 22.46
CA GLN A 211 15.52 20.97 22.18
C GLN A 211 15.50 21.46 20.73
N GLU A 212 16.55 21.25 19.95
CA GLU A 212 16.70 21.67 18.55
C GLU A 212 16.51 20.52 17.56
N GLY A 213 16.26 19.29 18.03
CA GLY A 213 16.18 18.09 17.24
C GLY A 213 17.46 17.22 17.29
N TRP A 214 17.57 16.26 16.41
CA TRP A 214 18.76 15.39 16.32
C TRP A 214 19.94 16.17 15.74
N ALA A 215 21.08 16.12 16.42
CA ALA A 215 22.35 16.61 15.89
C ALA A 215 22.93 15.64 14.87
#